data_2ee25174bdf49c7e8c700d65f5e05317
#
_entry.id   2ee25174bdf49c7e8c700d65f5e05317
#
_cell.length_a   1.000
_cell.length_b   1.000
_cell.length_c   1.000
_cell.angle_alpha   90.00
_cell.angle_beta   90.00
_cell.angle_gamma   90.00
#
_symmetry.space_group_name_H-M   'P 1'
#
loop_
_entity.id
_entity.type
_entity.pdbx_description
1 polymer ?
#
loop_
_entity_poly.entity_id
_entity_poly.type
_entity_poly.pdbx_seq_one_letter_code
_entity_poly.pdbx_strand_id
1 'polypeptide(L)'
;FVNKFEMNAVWGGAGTYGQLGADGANVVVKHSYVNFKLSDHDFRVGIQDYTVARGYIFDDDAAGFKAIFKATDNIYLPILYIKGYEGGTGKINGKSADDYDVNAWMFYPTVFLNKETTLKPHFTYWQTDDFTRATAQGAPLSVKIPGATKLDLYTAGLEFDTKFDAFTIGATGIFEFGSVDVPTASYKKDSLDFKGYLFDLFGSMEVGPATLRIKGIYASGNKEDSTANGEYKAFYNPGGSGTGASYYWAEIMGYGIFDALGVATADDPTGEFSDKISNRIIGNIGATFKVLPNLEVAADLWYAKTAEDVMLANGQYGDKLGTELDIVVSYAITEELKLDLVGAYLWADDV
;
A
#
# COMPACT_ATOMS: atom_id res chain seq x y z
N PHE A 1 23.17 -13.42 8.13
CA PHE A 1 21.82 -13.80 8.56
C PHE A 1 21.20 -12.67 9.38
N VAL A 2 19.97 -12.28 9.06
CA VAL A 2 19.26 -11.18 9.71
C VAL A 2 17.95 -11.70 10.27
N ASN A 3 17.69 -11.40 11.55
CA ASN A 3 16.39 -11.60 12.17
C ASN A 3 15.91 -10.29 12.77
N LYS A 4 14.63 -9.97 12.52
CA LYS A 4 13.91 -8.88 13.17
C LYS A 4 12.78 -9.48 13.99
N PHE A 5 12.76 -9.16 15.27
CA PHE A 5 11.70 -9.57 16.17
C PHE A 5 10.77 -8.38 16.42
N GLU A 6 9.49 -8.67 16.53
CA GLU A 6 8.48 -7.74 16.97
C GLU A 6 7.83 -8.26 18.23
N MET A 7 7.71 -7.41 19.25
CA MET A 7 7.09 -7.75 20.53
C MET A 7 5.84 -6.88 20.67
N ASN A 8 4.69 -7.52 20.75
CA ASN A 8 3.40 -6.86 20.86
C ASN A 8 2.73 -7.23 22.18
N ALA A 9 2.30 -6.20 22.93
CA ALA A 9 1.44 -6.33 24.08
C ALA A 9 0.51 -5.12 24.17
N VAL A 10 -0.80 -5.37 24.20
CA VAL A 10 -1.81 -4.32 24.45
C VAL A 10 -2.18 -4.38 25.93
N TRP A 11 -2.05 -3.28 26.65
CA TRP A 11 -2.40 -3.22 28.07
C TRP A 11 -3.89 -3.54 28.27
N GLY A 12 -4.16 -4.63 29.00
CA GLY A 12 -5.52 -5.15 29.21
C GLY A 12 -6.05 -6.03 28.08
N GLY A 13 -5.27 -6.24 27.00
CA GLY A 13 -5.71 -7.02 25.85
C GLY A 13 -5.54 -8.53 26.05
N ALA A 14 -6.65 -9.29 26.02
CA ALA A 14 -6.66 -10.74 26.25
C ALA A 14 -5.85 -11.55 25.22
N GLY A 15 -5.73 -11.05 23.97
CA GLY A 15 -5.01 -11.72 22.89
C GLY A 15 -3.50 -11.46 22.85
N THR A 16 -2.99 -10.52 23.65
CA THR A 16 -1.62 -10.03 23.55
C THR A 16 -0.82 -10.13 24.86
N TYR A 17 -1.28 -10.96 25.81
CA TYR A 17 -0.65 -11.15 27.13
C TYR A 17 -0.53 -9.86 27.98
N GLY A 18 -1.30 -8.82 27.67
CA GLY A 18 -1.34 -7.57 28.44
C GLY A 18 -2.45 -7.49 29.49
N GLN A 19 -3.22 -8.57 29.70
CA GLN A 19 -4.33 -8.64 30.65
C GLN A 19 -3.88 -9.00 32.06
N LEU A 20 -4.73 -8.76 33.06
CA LEU A 20 -4.49 -9.16 34.44
C LEU A 20 -4.27 -10.68 34.54
N GLY A 21 -3.14 -11.08 35.15
CA GLY A 21 -2.77 -12.49 35.31
C GLY A 21 -2.12 -13.14 34.10
N ALA A 22 -1.86 -12.40 33.02
CA ALA A 22 -1.07 -12.87 31.89
C ALA A 22 0.42 -12.51 32.07
N ASP A 23 1.27 -13.47 31.80
CA ASP A 23 2.72 -13.29 31.85
C ASP A 23 3.29 -13.14 30.42
N GLY A 24 4.18 -12.15 30.21
CA GLY A 24 4.95 -11.99 29.00
C GLY A 24 4.34 -11.11 27.91
N ALA A 25 4.88 -11.27 26.72
CA ALA A 25 4.47 -10.59 25.50
C ALA A 25 4.58 -11.55 24.32
N ASN A 26 3.77 -11.34 23.29
CA ASN A 26 3.94 -12.04 22.04
C ASN A 26 5.23 -11.60 21.35
N VAL A 27 6.03 -12.57 20.93
CA VAL A 27 7.23 -12.33 20.11
C VAL A 27 7.01 -12.94 18.74
N VAL A 28 7.01 -12.11 17.72
CA VAL A 28 6.86 -12.52 16.32
C VAL A 28 8.20 -12.34 15.62
N VAL A 29 8.57 -13.29 14.78
CA VAL A 29 9.72 -13.15 13.87
C VAL A 29 9.22 -12.41 12.64
N LYS A 30 9.45 -11.10 12.59
CA LYS A 30 9.00 -10.25 11.48
C LYS A 30 9.86 -10.46 10.23
N HIS A 31 11.20 -10.50 10.39
CA HIS A 31 12.11 -10.84 9.30
C HIS A 31 12.99 -12.02 9.68
N SER A 32 13.30 -12.87 8.70
CA SER A 32 14.29 -13.93 8.81
C SER A 32 14.85 -14.21 7.41
N TYR A 33 16.02 -13.66 7.09
CA TYR A 33 16.61 -13.81 5.77
C TYR A 33 18.13 -13.88 5.81
N VAL A 34 18.69 -14.47 4.76
CA VAL A 34 20.12 -14.44 4.46
C VAL A 34 20.39 -13.30 3.49
N ASN A 35 21.35 -12.44 3.82
CA ASN A 35 21.85 -11.42 2.94
C ASN A 35 23.31 -11.72 2.59
N PHE A 36 23.66 -11.72 1.31
CA PHE A 36 25.01 -11.97 0.84
C PHE A 36 25.30 -11.21 -0.46
N LYS A 37 26.59 -11.01 -0.71
CA LYS A 37 27.09 -10.39 -1.95
C LYS A 37 27.85 -11.41 -2.78
N LEU A 38 27.63 -11.33 -4.10
CA LEU A 38 28.47 -11.98 -5.09
C LEU A 38 29.02 -10.91 -6.02
N SER A 39 30.31 -10.64 -5.95
CA SER A 39 30.92 -9.45 -6.57
C SER A 39 30.20 -8.18 -6.10
N ASP A 40 29.72 -7.35 -7.00
CA ASP A 40 29.00 -6.08 -6.72
C ASP A 40 27.47 -6.27 -6.66
N HIS A 41 26.98 -7.51 -6.66
CA HIS A 41 25.56 -7.83 -6.65
C HIS A 41 25.11 -8.24 -5.27
N ASP A 42 23.93 -7.75 -4.86
CA ASP A 42 23.32 -8.06 -3.56
C ASP A 42 22.17 -9.07 -3.71
N PHE A 43 22.12 -10.03 -2.79
CA PHE A 43 21.09 -11.07 -2.76
C PHE A 43 20.52 -11.22 -1.35
N ARG A 44 19.18 -11.32 -1.28
CA ARG A 44 18.44 -11.64 -0.05
C ARG A 44 17.45 -12.76 -0.30
N VAL A 45 17.37 -13.73 0.61
CA VAL A 45 16.45 -14.86 0.53
C VAL A 45 15.85 -15.12 1.91
N GLY A 46 14.54 -15.16 2.00
CA GLY A 46 13.78 -15.39 3.22
C GLY A 46 12.62 -14.41 3.42
N ILE A 47 12.15 -14.28 4.66
CA ILE A 47 11.10 -13.33 5.02
C ILE A 47 11.73 -11.96 5.23
N GLN A 48 11.31 -10.98 4.45
CA GLN A 48 11.91 -9.65 4.42
C GLN A 48 10.89 -8.60 3.97
N ASP A 49 11.26 -7.33 4.16
CA ASP A 49 10.50 -6.18 3.71
C ASP A 49 10.57 -5.97 2.20
N TYR A 50 9.45 -5.57 1.63
CA TYR A 50 9.33 -5.14 0.24
C TYR A 50 8.46 -3.89 0.16
N THR A 51 8.95 -2.86 -0.54
CA THR A 51 8.17 -1.68 -0.90
C THR A 51 8.31 -1.47 -2.41
N VAL A 52 7.19 -1.40 -3.12
CA VAL A 52 7.13 -1.23 -4.58
C VAL A 52 6.17 -0.11 -4.92
N ALA A 53 6.62 0.78 -5.80
CA ALA A 53 5.85 1.94 -6.26
C ALA A 53 5.33 2.79 -5.09
N ARG A 54 6.22 3.19 -4.17
CA ARG A 54 5.89 3.98 -2.95
C ARG A 54 4.84 3.34 -2.05
N GLY A 55 4.68 2.02 -2.09
CA GLY A 55 3.64 1.30 -1.37
C GLY A 55 2.31 1.17 -2.13
N TYR A 56 2.13 1.83 -3.26
CA TYR A 56 0.88 1.73 -4.03
C TYR A 56 0.61 0.34 -4.59
N ILE A 57 1.64 -0.46 -4.87
CA ILE A 57 1.50 -1.84 -5.33
C ILE A 57 1.69 -2.81 -4.18
N PHE A 58 2.73 -2.63 -3.37
CA PHE A 58 3.06 -3.49 -2.24
C PHE A 58 3.92 -2.75 -1.22
N ASP A 59 3.58 -2.89 0.05
CA ASP A 59 4.39 -2.43 1.18
C ASP A 59 4.11 -3.30 2.39
N ASP A 60 4.81 -4.42 2.50
CA ASP A 60 4.66 -5.36 3.61
C ASP A 60 5.85 -6.33 3.66
N ASP A 61 5.86 -7.19 4.68
CA ASP A 61 6.80 -8.28 4.85
C ASP A 61 6.31 -9.54 4.13
N ALA A 62 7.19 -10.19 3.39
CA ALA A 62 6.85 -11.43 2.69
C ALA A 62 8.04 -12.39 2.57
N ALA A 63 7.73 -13.67 2.38
CA ALA A 63 8.72 -14.66 1.98
C ALA A 63 9.05 -14.50 0.49
N GLY A 64 10.36 -14.55 0.18
CA GLY A 64 10.78 -14.45 -1.21
C GLY A 64 12.28 -14.22 -1.38
N PHE A 65 12.65 -13.74 -2.54
CA PHE A 65 14.01 -13.30 -2.78
C PHE A 65 14.08 -11.93 -3.44
N LYS A 66 15.19 -11.25 -3.23
CA LYS A 66 15.57 -10.00 -3.87
C LYS A 66 16.98 -10.15 -4.41
N ALA A 67 17.17 -9.97 -5.72
CA ALA A 67 18.46 -9.91 -6.35
C ALA A 67 18.66 -8.52 -6.94
N ILE A 68 19.71 -7.81 -6.57
CA ILE A 68 20.02 -6.47 -7.06
C ILE A 68 21.32 -6.55 -7.85
N PHE A 69 21.20 -6.46 -9.17
CA PHE A 69 22.33 -6.43 -10.07
C PHE A 69 22.80 -5.00 -10.30
N LYS A 70 24.04 -4.72 -9.97
CA LYS A 70 24.68 -3.45 -10.30
C LYS A 70 25.13 -3.52 -11.75
N ALA A 71 24.45 -2.81 -12.65
CA ALA A 71 24.82 -2.73 -14.06
C ALA A 71 25.91 -1.67 -14.28
N THR A 72 25.79 -0.53 -13.61
CA THR A 72 26.81 0.56 -13.57
C THR A 72 26.76 1.20 -12.19
N ASP A 73 27.59 2.24 -11.94
CA ASP A 73 27.49 3.01 -10.69
C ASP A 73 26.16 3.76 -10.55
N ASN A 74 25.49 4.02 -11.66
CA ASN A 74 24.23 4.78 -11.69
C ASN A 74 23.00 3.94 -12.02
N ILE A 75 23.15 2.63 -12.30
CA ILE A 75 22.05 1.76 -12.70
C ILE A 75 22.07 0.47 -11.89
N TYR A 76 20.98 0.22 -11.18
CA TYR A 76 20.73 -0.99 -10.44
C TYR A 76 19.47 -1.67 -10.99
N LEU A 77 19.50 -2.98 -11.09
CA LEU A 77 18.44 -3.82 -11.66
C LEU A 77 17.92 -4.82 -10.61
N PRO A 78 17.04 -4.41 -9.70
CA PRO A 78 16.39 -5.31 -8.77
C PRO A 78 15.40 -6.25 -9.47
N ILE A 79 15.49 -7.53 -9.15
CA ILE A 79 14.49 -8.55 -9.45
C ILE A 79 14.01 -9.10 -8.11
N LEU A 80 12.70 -9.09 -7.90
CA LEU A 80 12.07 -9.55 -6.68
C LEU A 80 11.09 -10.67 -7.01
N TYR A 81 11.03 -11.63 -6.13
CA TYR A 81 9.98 -12.65 -6.09
C TYR A 81 9.36 -12.67 -4.71
N ILE A 82 8.04 -12.70 -4.66
CA ILE A 82 7.25 -12.80 -3.45
C ILE A 82 6.35 -14.02 -3.56
N LYS A 83 6.39 -14.86 -2.53
CA LYS A 83 5.42 -15.92 -2.31
C LYS A 83 4.31 -15.36 -1.45
N GLY A 84 3.22 -14.91 -2.08
CA GLY A 84 2.09 -14.28 -1.38
C GLY A 84 1.25 -15.29 -0.59
N TYR A 85 1.11 -16.50 -1.09
CA TYR A 85 0.46 -17.61 -0.40
C TYR A 85 1.00 -18.94 -0.93
N GLU A 86 1.12 -19.95 -0.05
CA GLU A 86 1.51 -21.33 -0.38
C GLU A 86 0.32 -22.23 -0.14
N GLY A 87 -0.23 -22.79 -1.21
CA GLY A 87 -1.40 -23.69 -1.17
C GLY A 87 -1.11 -25.04 -0.53
N GLY A 88 0.17 -25.40 -0.42
CA GLY A 88 0.63 -26.66 0.17
C GLY A 88 0.93 -27.73 -0.88
N THR A 89 0.83 -29.00 -0.49
CA THR A 89 1.13 -30.13 -1.36
C THR A 89 -0.05 -31.08 -1.49
N GLY A 90 -0.13 -31.80 -2.60
CA GLY A 90 -1.16 -32.81 -2.84
C GLY A 90 -2.42 -32.26 -3.53
N LYS A 91 -3.57 -32.84 -3.21
CA LYS A 91 -4.87 -32.43 -3.76
C LYS A 91 -5.78 -31.93 -2.67
N ILE A 92 -6.48 -30.83 -2.94
CA ILE A 92 -7.44 -30.18 -2.05
C ILE A 92 -8.72 -29.95 -2.86
N ASN A 93 -9.84 -30.54 -2.40
CA ASN A 93 -11.13 -30.48 -3.09
C ASN A 93 -11.06 -30.91 -4.58
N GLY A 94 -10.16 -31.86 -4.89
CA GLY A 94 -9.99 -32.38 -6.25
C GLY A 94 -9.05 -31.57 -7.15
N LYS A 95 -8.63 -30.37 -6.75
CA LYS A 95 -7.64 -29.53 -7.42
C LYS A 95 -6.24 -29.79 -6.87
N SER A 96 -5.20 -29.47 -7.63
CA SER A 96 -3.83 -29.43 -7.11
C SER A 96 -3.72 -28.37 -6.02
N ALA A 97 -2.93 -28.63 -4.99
CA ALA A 97 -2.67 -27.62 -3.96
C ALA A 97 -1.92 -26.40 -4.54
N ASP A 98 -1.08 -26.64 -5.55
CA ASP A 98 -0.34 -25.58 -6.25
C ASP A 98 -1.24 -24.58 -6.98
N ASP A 99 -2.48 -24.97 -7.34
CA ASP A 99 -3.45 -24.06 -7.97
C ASP A 99 -3.82 -22.88 -7.06
N TYR A 100 -3.64 -23.01 -5.75
CA TYR A 100 -3.91 -21.99 -4.75
C TYR A 100 -2.70 -21.10 -4.45
N ASP A 101 -1.58 -21.34 -5.08
CA ASP A 101 -0.38 -20.52 -4.88
C ASP A 101 -0.60 -19.10 -5.38
N VAL A 102 -0.11 -18.14 -4.59
CA VAL A 102 -0.05 -16.75 -5.01
C VAL A 102 1.40 -16.34 -5.15
N ASN A 103 1.78 -15.95 -6.34
CA ASN A 103 3.15 -15.59 -6.68
C ASN A 103 3.20 -14.18 -7.27
N ALA A 104 4.24 -13.43 -6.94
CA ALA A 104 4.52 -12.15 -7.57
C ALA A 104 5.98 -12.05 -8.02
N TRP A 105 6.18 -11.53 -9.22
CA TRP A 105 7.47 -11.20 -9.79
C TRP A 105 7.52 -9.71 -10.07
N MET A 106 8.65 -9.08 -9.74
CA MET A 106 8.80 -7.64 -9.90
C MET A 106 10.18 -7.32 -10.44
N PHE A 107 10.21 -6.43 -11.43
CA PHE A 107 11.42 -5.82 -11.96
C PHE A 107 11.34 -4.33 -11.72
N TYR A 108 12.32 -3.78 -10.97
CA TYR A 108 12.24 -2.45 -10.40
C TYR A 108 13.56 -1.68 -10.54
N PRO A 109 14.01 -1.40 -11.78
CA PRO A 109 15.26 -0.68 -12.02
C PRO A 109 15.32 0.65 -11.30
N THR A 110 16.51 0.98 -10.81
CA THR A 110 16.82 2.30 -10.25
C THR A 110 17.90 2.94 -11.10
N VAL A 111 17.59 4.09 -11.66
CA VAL A 111 18.49 4.86 -12.55
C VAL A 111 18.73 6.22 -11.92
N PHE A 112 19.96 6.48 -11.49
CA PHE A 112 20.39 7.79 -11.03
C PHE A 112 20.85 8.61 -12.23
N LEU A 113 20.05 9.56 -12.68
CA LEU A 113 20.41 10.47 -13.77
C LEU A 113 21.52 11.44 -13.34
N ASN A 114 21.46 11.85 -12.07
CA ASN A 114 22.48 12.61 -11.36
C ASN A 114 22.31 12.36 -9.85
N LYS A 115 22.98 13.13 -8.99
CA LYS A 115 22.91 12.97 -7.52
C LYS A 115 21.55 13.32 -6.95
N GLU A 116 20.81 14.17 -7.61
CA GLU A 116 19.53 14.73 -7.18
C GLU A 116 18.32 14.08 -7.86
N THR A 117 18.52 13.40 -9.01
CA THR A 117 17.41 12.90 -9.84
C THR A 117 17.49 11.40 -10.04
N THR A 118 16.40 10.73 -9.67
CA THR A 118 16.25 9.28 -9.77
C THR A 118 15.00 8.93 -10.57
N LEU A 119 15.12 7.91 -11.43
CA LEU A 119 14.01 7.25 -12.11
C LEU A 119 13.95 5.80 -11.66
N LYS A 120 12.72 5.29 -11.41
CA LYS A 120 12.48 3.89 -11.08
C LYS A 120 11.32 3.36 -11.93
N PRO A 121 11.57 2.98 -13.19
CA PRO A 121 10.58 2.23 -13.93
C PRO A 121 10.33 0.90 -13.23
N HIS A 122 9.09 0.42 -13.27
CA HIS A 122 8.76 -0.86 -12.65
C HIS A 122 7.77 -1.65 -13.50
N PHE A 123 7.87 -2.95 -13.35
CA PHE A 123 6.95 -3.93 -13.90
C PHE A 123 6.69 -4.99 -12.85
N THR A 124 5.44 -5.34 -12.61
CA THR A 124 5.08 -6.45 -11.71
C THR A 124 4.12 -7.42 -12.39
N TYR A 125 4.19 -8.66 -11.98
CA TYR A 125 3.27 -9.72 -12.39
C TYR A 125 2.82 -10.49 -11.16
N TRP A 126 1.52 -10.47 -10.90
CA TRP A 126 0.86 -11.22 -9.84
C TRP A 126 0.00 -12.32 -10.45
N GLN A 127 0.12 -13.53 -9.92
CA GLN A 127 -0.53 -14.70 -10.47
C GLN A 127 -1.03 -15.63 -9.38
N THR A 128 -2.24 -16.15 -9.59
CA THR A 128 -2.78 -17.34 -8.91
C THR A 128 -3.79 -18.02 -9.81
N ASP A 129 -3.88 -19.34 -9.73
CA ASP A 129 -4.89 -20.10 -10.46
C ASP A 129 -6.20 -20.26 -9.66
N ASP A 130 -6.19 -20.05 -8.35
CA ASP A 130 -7.40 -20.04 -7.52
C ASP A 130 -7.26 -19.21 -6.24
N PHE A 131 -7.92 -18.07 -6.20
CA PHE A 131 -7.97 -17.20 -5.02
C PHE A 131 -8.77 -17.73 -3.85
N THR A 132 -9.73 -18.62 -4.09
CA THR A 132 -10.79 -18.90 -3.11
C THR A 132 -10.26 -19.37 -1.77
N ARG A 133 -9.10 -20.02 -1.76
CA ARG A 133 -8.47 -20.49 -0.54
C ARG A 133 -7.57 -19.44 0.09
N ALA A 134 -6.85 -18.69 -0.71
CA ALA A 134 -5.97 -17.63 -0.24
C ALA A 134 -6.79 -16.57 0.54
N THR A 135 -7.93 -16.16 0.01
CA THR A 135 -8.85 -15.23 0.69
C THR A 135 -9.48 -15.83 1.95
N ALA A 136 -9.86 -17.10 1.93
CA ALA A 136 -10.44 -17.79 3.08
C ALA A 136 -9.46 -17.97 4.25
N GLN A 137 -8.15 -17.99 3.97
CA GLN A 137 -7.08 -18.13 4.97
C GLN A 137 -6.49 -16.79 5.43
N GLY A 138 -7.10 -15.66 5.04
CA GLY A 138 -6.61 -14.34 5.40
C GLY A 138 -5.33 -13.96 4.65
N ALA A 139 -5.08 -14.58 3.49
CA ALA A 139 -3.99 -14.16 2.62
C ALA A 139 -4.21 -12.71 2.14
N PRO A 140 -3.14 -11.95 1.97
CA PRO A 140 -3.22 -10.51 1.73
C PRO A 140 -3.85 -10.06 0.40
N LEU A 141 -4.36 -10.97 -0.40
CA LEU A 141 -5.03 -10.65 -1.66
C LEU A 141 -6.55 -10.59 -1.45
N SER A 142 -7.04 -9.47 -0.97
CA SER A 142 -8.49 -9.23 -1.01
C SER A 142 -8.88 -8.84 -2.43
N VAL A 143 -9.38 -9.81 -3.18
CA VAL A 143 -10.07 -9.48 -4.41
C VAL A 143 -11.44 -8.93 -4.04
N LYS A 144 -11.65 -7.65 -4.25
CA LYS A 144 -12.96 -7.01 -4.14
C LYS A 144 -13.88 -7.38 -5.33
N ILE A 145 -13.64 -8.53 -5.91
CA ILE A 145 -14.41 -9.06 -7.02
C ILE A 145 -15.00 -10.37 -6.54
N PRO A 146 -16.26 -10.35 -6.04
CA PRO A 146 -16.88 -11.53 -5.45
C PRO A 146 -16.89 -12.72 -6.40
N GLY A 147 -16.39 -13.87 -5.92
CA GLY A 147 -16.35 -15.11 -6.67
C GLY A 147 -15.21 -15.20 -7.71
N ALA A 148 -14.32 -14.23 -7.74
CA ALA A 148 -13.11 -14.33 -8.58
C ALA A 148 -12.30 -15.58 -8.23
N THR A 149 -11.69 -16.17 -9.25
CA THR A 149 -10.86 -17.37 -9.11
C THR A 149 -9.44 -17.13 -9.62
N LYS A 150 -9.17 -17.23 -10.89
CA LYS A 150 -7.86 -17.05 -11.47
C LYS A 150 -7.50 -15.56 -11.61
N LEU A 151 -6.26 -15.19 -11.30
CA LEU A 151 -5.72 -13.86 -11.50
C LEU A 151 -4.44 -13.92 -12.31
N ASP A 152 -4.38 -13.09 -13.35
CA ASP A 152 -3.17 -12.68 -14.03
C ASP A 152 -3.14 -11.15 -14.08
N LEU A 153 -2.47 -10.50 -13.10
CA LEU A 153 -2.39 -9.04 -13.02
C LEU A 153 -0.97 -8.57 -13.30
N TYR A 154 -0.84 -7.68 -14.23
CA TYR A 154 0.40 -6.98 -14.55
C TYR A 154 0.27 -5.52 -14.19
N THR A 155 1.35 -4.92 -13.70
CA THR A 155 1.45 -3.48 -13.58
C THR A 155 2.71 -2.98 -14.27
N ALA A 156 2.64 -1.82 -14.88
CA ALA A 156 3.79 -1.11 -15.40
C ALA A 156 3.71 0.35 -14.97
N GLY A 157 4.84 0.92 -14.57
CA GLY A 157 4.86 2.29 -14.08
C GLY A 157 6.25 2.89 -14.00
N LEU A 158 6.25 4.12 -13.51
CA LEU A 158 7.47 4.91 -13.33
C LEU A 158 7.34 5.76 -12.08
N GLU A 159 8.38 5.75 -11.24
CA GLU A 159 8.60 6.75 -10.22
C GLU A 159 9.70 7.71 -10.67
N PHE A 160 9.51 8.96 -10.38
CA PHE A 160 10.45 10.05 -10.59
C PHE A 160 10.64 10.82 -9.29
N ASP A 161 11.87 11.08 -8.92
CA ASP A 161 12.25 11.94 -7.81
C ASP A 161 13.35 12.89 -8.24
N THR A 162 13.21 14.16 -7.87
CA THR A 162 14.30 15.14 -8.04
C THR A 162 14.32 16.13 -6.89
N LYS A 163 15.52 16.53 -6.51
CA LYS A 163 15.76 17.64 -5.58
C LYS A 163 16.46 18.75 -6.33
N PHE A 164 15.93 19.94 -6.28
CA PHE A 164 16.50 21.13 -6.90
C PHE A 164 16.50 22.28 -5.88
N ASP A 165 17.71 22.61 -5.39
CA ASP A 165 17.89 23.60 -4.33
C ASP A 165 17.01 23.31 -3.10
N ALA A 166 16.10 24.19 -2.76
CA ALA A 166 15.12 24.04 -1.67
C ALA A 166 13.90 23.18 -2.04
N PHE A 167 13.73 22.80 -3.31
CA PHE A 167 12.58 22.08 -3.79
C PHE A 167 12.84 20.59 -3.91
N THR A 168 11.87 19.77 -3.49
CA THR A 168 11.80 18.34 -3.82
C THR A 168 10.51 18.09 -4.59
N ILE A 169 10.59 17.35 -5.69
CA ILE A 169 9.44 16.98 -6.51
C ILE A 169 9.50 15.47 -6.74
N GLY A 170 8.39 14.80 -6.60
CA GLY A 170 8.24 13.39 -6.95
C GLY A 170 6.92 13.14 -7.67
N ALA A 171 6.96 12.14 -8.54
CA ALA A 171 5.78 11.69 -9.29
C ALA A 171 5.79 10.18 -9.44
N THR A 172 4.61 9.59 -9.50
CA THR A 172 4.42 8.16 -9.77
C THR A 172 3.27 7.99 -10.75
N GLY A 173 3.45 7.13 -11.75
CA GLY A 173 2.39 6.69 -12.63
C GLY A 173 2.39 5.18 -12.71
N ILE A 174 1.22 4.55 -12.59
CA ILE A 174 1.02 3.11 -12.61
C ILE A 174 -0.15 2.79 -13.52
N PHE A 175 -0.01 1.77 -14.35
CA PHE A 175 -1.06 1.22 -15.21
C PHE A 175 -1.18 -0.27 -14.98
N GLU A 176 -2.41 -0.77 -14.96
CA GLU A 176 -2.76 -2.17 -14.75
C GLU A 176 -3.33 -2.79 -16.02
N PHE A 177 -3.01 -4.06 -16.24
CA PHE A 177 -3.51 -4.87 -17.34
C PHE A 177 -3.45 -6.34 -16.96
N GLY A 178 -4.11 -7.18 -17.77
CA GLY A 178 -4.32 -8.60 -17.46
C GLY A 178 -5.77 -8.87 -17.15
N SER A 179 -6.08 -9.98 -16.48
CA SER A 179 -7.47 -10.40 -16.28
C SER A 179 -7.66 -11.18 -14.98
N VAL A 180 -8.93 -11.25 -14.57
CA VAL A 180 -9.39 -12.09 -13.46
C VAL A 180 -10.62 -12.87 -13.92
N ASP A 181 -10.63 -14.18 -13.69
CA ASP A 181 -11.79 -15.04 -13.98
C ASP A 181 -12.87 -14.87 -12.92
N VAL A 182 -14.12 -14.71 -13.38
CA VAL A 182 -15.29 -14.43 -12.53
C VAL A 182 -16.48 -15.32 -12.87
N PRO A 183 -17.44 -15.53 -11.94
CA PRO A 183 -18.65 -16.29 -12.24
C PRO A 183 -19.54 -15.56 -13.24
N THR A 184 -19.80 -16.15 -14.38
CA THR A 184 -20.67 -15.60 -15.43
C THR A 184 -22.06 -15.22 -14.91
N ALA A 185 -22.59 -15.96 -13.93
CA ALA A 185 -23.89 -15.68 -13.32
C ALA A 185 -23.94 -14.29 -12.65
N SER A 186 -22.84 -13.82 -12.10
CA SER A 186 -22.75 -12.52 -11.41
C SER A 186 -22.37 -11.37 -12.34
N TYR A 187 -21.50 -11.65 -13.32
CA TYR A 187 -20.86 -10.59 -14.13
C TYR A 187 -21.30 -10.57 -15.60
N LYS A 188 -22.09 -11.54 -16.07
CA LYS A 188 -22.45 -11.75 -17.48
C LYS A 188 -21.24 -11.95 -18.40
N LYS A 189 -20.06 -12.13 -17.83
CA LYS A 189 -18.77 -12.41 -18.44
C LYS A 189 -18.08 -13.49 -17.61
N ASP A 190 -17.16 -14.20 -18.21
CA ASP A 190 -16.32 -15.22 -17.54
C ASP A 190 -15.00 -14.65 -17.04
N SER A 191 -14.65 -13.44 -17.48
CA SER A 191 -13.46 -12.70 -17.02
C SER A 191 -13.68 -11.19 -17.05
N LEU A 192 -12.88 -10.48 -16.25
CA LEU A 192 -12.77 -9.02 -16.26
C LEU A 192 -11.33 -8.62 -16.60
N ASP A 193 -11.17 -7.70 -17.54
CA ASP A 193 -9.87 -7.13 -17.90
C ASP A 193 -9.52 -5.97 -16.95
N PHE A 194 -8.34 -6.00 -16.36
CA PHE A 194 -7.81 -4.89 -15.56
C PHE A 194 -7.45 -3.71 -16.44
N LYS A 195 -7.92 -2.53 -16.06
CA LYS A 195 -7.65 -1.24 -16.71
C LYS A 195 -7.46 -0.12 -15.71
N GLY A 196 -7.08 -0.46 -14.50
CA GLY A 196 -6.81 0.50 -13.43
C GLY A 196 -5.56 1.32 -13.71
N TYR A 197 -5.52 2.53 -13.18
CA TYR A 197 -4.32 3.37 -13.20
C TYR A 197 -4.28 4.32 -12.01
N LEU A 198 -3.06 4.73 -11.65
CA LEU A 198 -2.82 5.67 -10.56
C LEU A 198 -1.79 6.70 -11.00
N PHE A 199 -2.03 7.95 -10.60
CA PHE A 199 -1.06 9.03 -10.69
C PHE A 199 -0.89 9.70 -9.33
N ASP A 200 0.34 9.92 -8.90
CA ASP A 200 0.74 10.68 -7.72
C ASP A 200 1.72 11.76 -8.12
N LEU A 201 1.52 12.96 -7.61
CA LEU A 201 2.44 14.08 -7.73
C LEU A 201 2.57 14.75 -6.37
N PHE A 202 3.79 14.94 -5.91
CA PHE A 202 4.04 15.69 -4.69
C PHE A 202 5.22 16.63 -4.83
N GLY A 203 5.20 17.67 -4.01
CA GLY A 203 6.29 18.61 -3.91
C GLY A 203 6.48 19.11 -2.49
N SER A 204 7.69 19.48 -2.16
CA SER A 204 8.00 20.21 -0.93
C SER A 204 9.00 21.31 -1.17
N MET A 205 8.96 22.34 -0.31
CA MET A 205 9.88 23.47 -0.36
C MET A 205 10.33 23.84 1.04
N GLU A 206 11.63 23.95 1.24
CA GLU A 206 12.22 24.41 2.49
C GLU A 206 12.28 25.93 2.51
N VAL A 207 11.66 26.57 3.50
CA VAL A 207 11.61 28.04 3.67
C VAL A 207 11.99 28.39 5.11
N GLY A 208 13.26 28.62 5.36
CA GLY A 208 13.78 28.88 6.70
C GLY A 208 13.51 27.71 7.64
N PRO A 209 12.77 27.89 8.76
CA PRO A 209 12.43 26.84 9.70
C PRO A 209 11.22 26.00 9.24
N ALA A 210 10.59 26.33 8.12
CA ALA A 210 9.40 25.68 7.62
C ALA A 210 9.69 24.80 6.40
N THR A 211 8.95 23.68 6.29
CA THR A 211 8.85 22.87 5.08
C THR A 211 7.40 22.91 4.62
N LEU A 212 7.14 23.47 3.45
CA LEU A 212 5.82 23.46 2.83
C LEU A 212 5.66 22.22 1.97
N ARG A 213 4.46 21.64 1.91
CA ARG A 213 4.14 20.42 1.15
C ARG A 213 2.88 20.59 0.33
N ILE A 214 2.86 19.94 -0.82
CA ILE A 214 1.67 19.76 -1.65
C ILE A 214 1.67 18.34 -2.20
N LYS A 215 0.49 17.71 -2.29
CA LYS A 215 0.33 16.39 -2.87
C LYS A 215 -1.01 16.27 -3.58
N GLY A 216 -1.01 15.52 -4.68
CA GLY A 216 -2.22 15.14 -5.41
C GLY A 216 -2.12 13.68 -5.85
N ILE A 217 -3.18 12.91 -5.62
CA ILE A 217 -3.29 11.52 -6.05
C ILE A 217 -4.59 11.36 -6.82
N TYR A 218 -4.51 10.64 -7.92
CA TYR A 218 -5.65 10.13 -8.66
C TYR A 218 -5.51 8.62 -8.82
N ALA A 219 -6.47 7.86 -8.30
CA ALA A 219 -6.61 6.43 -8.53
C ALA A 219 -7.95 6.17 -9.20
N SER A 220 -7.94 5.50 -10.34
CA SER A 220 -9.15 5.23 -11.13
C SER A 220 -10.17 4.39 -10.37
N GLY A 221 -11.46 4.55 -10.73
CA GLY A 221 -12.61 3.84 -10.18
C GLY A 221 -13.37 3.04 -11.23
N ASN A 222 -14.26 2.17 -10.77
CA ASN A 222 -15.24 1.48 -11.61
C ASN A 222 -16.47 2.36 -11.82
N LYS A 223 -16.93 2.46 -13.06
CA LYS A 223 -18.28 2.94 -13.37
C LYS A 223 -19.28 1.81 -13.13
N GLU A 224 -20.55 2.16 -12.96
CA GLU A 224 -21.64 1.22 -12.70
C GLU A 224 -21.70 0.05 -13.70
N ASP A 225 -21.37 0.31 -14.97
CA ASP A 225 -21.43 -0.68 -16.05
C ASP A 225 -20.10 -1.35 -16.37
N SER A 226 -18.99 -0.98 -15.72
CA SER A 226 -17.65 -1.45 -16.06
C SER A 226 -17.54 -2.97 -16.00
N THR A 227 -17.98 -3.58 -14.92
CA THR A 227 -17.90 -5.03 -14.73
C THR A 227 -18.87 -5.78 -15.65
N ALA A 228 -20.04 -5.22 -15.97
CA ALA A 228 -20.98 -5.78 -16.92
C ALA A 228 -20.40 -5.77 -18.36
N ASN A 229 -19.49 -4.85 -18.66
CA ASN A 229 -18.77 -4.78 -19.93
C ASN A 229 -17.51 -5.65 -19.96
N GLY A 230 -17.19 -6.35 -18.87
CA GLY A 230 -15.99 -7.20 -18.78
C GLY A 230 -14.73 -6.43 -18.42
N GLU A 231 -14.84 -5.28 -17.78
CA GLU A 231 -13.72 -4.42 -17.41
C GLU A 231 -13.68 -4.17 -15.90
N TYR A 232 -12.48 -4.17 -15.31
CA TYR A 232 -12.23 -3.71 -13.95
C TYR A 232 -11.32 -2.47 -14.05
N LYS A 233 -11.91 -1.30 -13.85
CA LYS A 233 -11.25 0.00 -14.07
C LYS A 233 -10.73 0.64 -12.78
N ALA A 234 -11.21 0.21 -11.62
CA ALA A 234 -10.67 0.69 -10.35
C ALA A 234 -9.22 0.24 -10.20
N PHE A 235 -8.37 1.14 -9.72
CA PHE A 235 -7.00 0.76 -9.37
C PHE A 235 -7.01 -0.35 -8.32
N TYR A 236 -6.35 -1.44 -8.61
CA TYR A 236 -6.31 -2.63 -7.78
C TYR A 236 -4.93 -2.81 -7.13
N ASN A 237 -4.87 -2.76 -5.80
CA ASN A 237 -3.65 -3.05 -5.07
C ASN A 237 -3.60 -4.54 -4.72
N PRO A 238 -2.74 -5.34 -5.32
CA PRO A 238 -2.65 -6.78 -5.06
C PRO A 238 -2.08 -7.12 -3.69
N GLY A 239 -1.27 -6.23 -3.11
CA GLY A 239 -0.69 -6.40 -1.78
C GLY A 239 -1.55 -5.84 -0.65
N GLY A 240 -2.66 -5.18 -1.00
CA GLY A 240 -3.57 -4.59 -0.03
C GLY A 240 -4.61 -5.56 0.45
N SER A 241 -4.34 -6.33 1.46
CA SER A 241 -5.40 -6.99 2.22
C SER A 241 -5.79 -6.14 3.41
N GLY A 242 -6.92 -6.46 4.02
CA GLY A 242 -7.45 -5.74 5.17
C GLY A 242 -6.55 -5.63 6.41
N THR A 243 -5.28 -5.99 6.32
CA THR A 243 -4.27 -5.89 7.37
C THR A 243 -3.04 -5.08 6.94
N GLY A 244 -2.93 -4.67 5.68
CA GLY A 244 -1.82 -3.91 5.17
C GLY A 244 -2.33 -2.87 4.20
N ALA A 245 -2.83 -1.74 4.69
CA ALA A 245 -2.95 -0.58 3.84
C ALA A 245 -1.54 -0.30 3.34
N SER A 246 -1.38 -0.35 2.05
CA SER A 246 -0.08 -0.14 1.44
C SER A 246 0.29 1.33 1.38
N TYR A 247 -0.63 2.22 1.70
CA TYR A 247 -0.38 3.65 1.62
C TYR A 247 -1.21 4.41 2.66
N TYR A 248 -0.50 5.03 3.60
CA TYR A 248 -1.08 5.87 4.64
C TYR A 248 -1.04 7.35 4.23
N TRP A 249 -2.10 8.12 4.52
CA TRP A 249 -2.18 9.51 4.15
C TRP A 249 -2.81 10.37 5.27
N ALA A 250 -4.11 10.69 5.29
CA ALA A 250 -4.74 11.44 6.36
C ALA A 250 -4.98 10.57 7.61
N GLU A 251 -5.09 11.18 8.78
CA GLU A 251 -5.21 10.46 10.06
C GLU A 251 -6.53 9.70 10.19
N ILE A 252 -7.63 10.28 9.70
CA ILE A 252 -8.98 9.68 9.77
C ILE A 252 -9.33 9.02 8.44
N MET A 253 -9.26 9.75 7.31
CA MET A 253 -9.64 9.22 6.00
C MET A 253 -8.63 8.22 5.45
N GLY A 254 -7.38 8.25 5.88
CA GLY A 254 -6.26 7.54 5.26
C GLY A 254 -5.46 6.63 6.18
N TYR A 255 -5.94 6.28 7.35
CA TYR A 255 -5.30 5.42 8.34
C TYR A 255 -4.11 6.05 9.08
N GLY A 256 -3.73 7.29 8.76
CA GLY A 256 -2.73 8.07 9.47
C GLY A 256 -1.32 7.49 9.53
N ILE A 257 -0.44 8.26 10.15
CA ILE A 257 0.97 7.85 10.32
C ILE A 257 1.19 6.82 11.43
N PHE A 258 0.22 6.63 12.33
CA PHE A 258 0.36 5.74 13.49
C PHE A 258 -0.34 4.40 13.33
N ASP A 259 -0.96 4.12 12.19
CA ASP A 259 -1.62 2.82 11.90
C ASP A 259 -2.65 2.41 12.99
N ALA A 260 -3.08 3.36 13.80
CA ALA A 260 -3.90 3.09 14.97
C ALA A 260 -5.13 3.98 15.08
N LEU A 261 -5.13 5.13 14.42
CA LEU A 261 -6.24 6.09 14.46
C LEU A 261 -7.16 5.98 13.25
N GLY A 262 -6.72 5.27 12.24
CA GLY A 262 -7.59 4.95 11.11
C GLY A 262 -8.87 4.38 11.65
N VAL A 263 -9.90 5.19 11.66
CA VAL A 263 -11.26 4.67 11.80
C VAL A 263 -11.44 3.83 10.57
N ALA A 264 -10.99 2.60 10.72
CA ALA A 264 -11.05 1.67 9.63
C ALA A 264 -12.47 1.69 9.11
N THR A 265 -12.63 2.26 7.97
CA THR A 265 -13.67 1.89 7.07
C THR A 265 -13.44 0.45 6.60
N ALA A 266 -12.61 -0.29 7.37
CA ALA A 266 -12.29 -1.70 7.16
C ALA A 266 -13.53 -2.59 7.15
N ASP A 267 -14.61 -2.13 7.76
CA ASP A 267 -15.91 -2.79 7.77
C ASP A 267 -16.84 -2.33 6.64
N ASP A 268 -16.36 -1.45 5.73
CA ASP A 268 -17.13 -1.14 4.54
C ASP A 268 -17.16 -2.37 3.62
N PRO A 269 -18.30 -3.07 3.49
CA PRO A 269 -18.40 -4.30 2.70
C PRO A 269 -18.21 -4.04 1.20
N THR A 270 -18.35 -2.79 0.74
CA THR A 270 -18.08 -2.41 -0.64
C THR A 270 -16.60 -2.10 -0.84
N GLY A 271 -15.92 -1.71 0.25
CA GLY A 271 -14.52 -1.32 0.24
C GLY A 271 -14.23 -0.07 -0.57
N GLU A 272 -15.24 0.67 -0.93
CA GLU A 272 -15.11 1.85 -1.80
C GLU A 272 -14.75 3.10 -1.01
N PHE A 273 -15.03 3.11 0.30
CA PHE A 273 -14.62 4.13 1.25
C PHE A 273 -13.50 3.66 2.19
N SER A 274 -12.79 2.57 1.84
CA SER A 274 -11.67 2.11 2.64
C SER A 274 -10.48 3.07 2.55
N ASP A 275 -9.55 2.97 3.49
CA ASP A 275 -8.24 3.62 3.51
C ASP A 275 -7.37 3.30 2.29
N LYS A 276 -7.74 2.30 1.51
CA LYS A 276 -7.01 1.87 0.31
C LYS A 276 -7.05 2.93 -0.78
N ILE A 277 -5.94 3.07 -1.48
CA ILE A 277 -5.85 3.92 -2.66
C ILE A 277 -6.47 3.17 -3.85
N SER A 278 -7.78 3.34 -4.01
CA SER A 278 -8.57 2.86 -5.15
C SER A 278 -9.78 3.76 -5.28
N ASN A 279 -10.18 4.11 -6.48
CA ASN A 279 -11.30 5.02 -6.72
C ASN A 279 -11.18 6.32 -5.90
N ARG A 280 -10.03 7.01 -5.96
CA ARG A 280 -9.75 8.17 -5.11
C ARG A 280 -9.18 9.34 -5.90
N ILE A 281 -9.64 10.53 -5.54
CA ILE A 281 -8.99 11.81 -5.83
C ILE A 281 -8.63 12.41 -4.48
N ILE A 282 -7.34 12.66 -4.24
CA ILE A 282 -6.84 13.17 -2.98
C ILE A 282 -5.99 14.41 -3.27
N GLY A 283 -6.20 15.45 -2.51
CA GLY A 283 -5.37 16.66 -2.49
C GLY A 283 -4.88 16.94 -1.07
N ASN A 284 -3.66 17.41 -0.94
CA ASN A 284 -3.08 17.85 0.33
C ASN A 284 -2.29 19.14 0.15
N ILE A 285 -2.40 20.02 1.12
CA ILE A 285 -1.44 21.08 1.39
C ILE A 285 -1.05 21.01 2.85
N GLY A 286 0.24 21.11 3.13
CA GLY A 286 0.74 21.00 4.49
C GLY A 286 1.97 21.82 4.76
N ALA A 287 2.28 21.98 6.03
CA ALA A 287 3.49 22.64 6.49
C ALA A 287 4.01 21.96 7.76
N THR A 288 5.31 21.86 7.85
CA THR A 288 6.01 21.50 9.09
C THR A 288 6.85 22.68 9.52
N PHE A 289 6.80 23.03 10.79
CA PHE A 289 7.52 24.16 11.35
C PHE A 289 8.37 23.71 12.54
N LYS A 290 9.68 23.92 12.46
CA LYS A 290 10.61 23.70 13.57
C LYS A 290 10.56 24.89 14.53
N VAL A 291 9.73 24.76 15.58
CA VAL A 291 9.50 25.81 16.60
C VAL A 291 10.74 25.98 17.49
N LEU A 292 11.34 24.83 17.89
CA LEU A 292 12.57 24.76 18.65
C LEU A 292 13.45 23.64 18.09
N PRO A 293 14.72 23.53 18.47
CA PRO A 293 15.57 22.41 18.01
C PRO A 293 14.99 21.02 18.29
N ASN A 294 14.16 20.90 19.32
CA ASN A 294 13.53 19.64 19.75
C ASN A 294 11.99 19.66 19.68
N LEU A 295 11.38 20.71 19.08
CA LEU A 295 9.93 20.82 18.94
C LEU A 295 9.57 21.15 17.50
N GLU A 296 8.78 20.28 16.89
CA GLU A 296 8.24 20.42 15.54
C GLU A 296 6.73 20.37 15.58
N VAL A 297 6.08 21.19 14.79
CA VAL A 297 4.62 21.19 14.57
C VAL A 297 4.34 21.03 13.07
N ALA A 298 3.56 20.04 12.73
CA ALA A 298 3.05 19.83 11.37
C ALA A 298 1.54 20.06 11.32
N ALA A 299 1.07 20.62 10.23
CA ALA A 299 -0.35 20.73 9.93
C ALA A 299 -0.57 20.38 8.46
N ASP A 300 -1.56 19.55 8.20
CA ASP A 300 -1.93 19.08 6.87
C ASP A 300 -3.43 19.22 6.66
N LEU A 301 -3.83 19.88 5.57
CA LEU A 301 -5.21 19.95 5.12
C LEU A 301 -5.38 19.01 3.93
N TRP A 302 -6.26 18.04 4.10
CA TRP A 302 -6.60 17.04 3.10
C TRP A 302 -7.99 17.29 2.54
N TYR A 303 -8.16 16.98 1.28
CA TYR A 303 -9.45 16.85 0.62
C TYR A 303 -9.49 15.54 -0.12
N ALA A 304 -10.57 14.79 -0.01
CA ALA A 304 -10.75 13.56 -0.73
C ALA A 304 -12.17 13.38 -1.26
N LYS A 305 -12.23 12.72 -2.41
CA LYS A 305 -13.47 12.22 -3.00
C LYS A 305 -13.21 10.96 -3.81
N THR A 306 -14.24 10.23 -4.21
CA THR A 306 -14.11 9.14 -5.16
C THR A 306 -13.91 9.67 -6.58
N ALA A 307 -13.21 8.90 -7.42
CA ALA A 307 -12.98 9.23 -8.83
C ALA A 307 -14.24 8.95 -9.69
N GLU A 308 -14.99 7.92 -9.33
CA GLU A 308 -16.28 7.56 -9.89
C GLU A 308 -17.28 7.44 -8.74
N ASP A 309 -18.53 7.79 -8.99
CA ASP A 309 -19.60 7.75 -7.98
C ASP A 309 -19.79 6.35 -7.42
N VAL A 310 -20.10 6.27 -6.13
CA VAL A 310 -20.39 5.02 -5.42
C VAL A 310 -21.83 5.00 -4.93
N MET A 311 -22.43 3.82 -4.86
CA MET A 311 -23.78 3.66 -4.34
C MET A 311 -23.75 3.71 -2.81
N LEU A 312 -24.42 4.70 -2.25
CA LEU A 312 -24.51 4.94 -0.82
C LEU A 312 -25.55 4.03 -0.17
N ALA A 313 -25.49 3.91 1.15
CA ALA A 313 -26.44 3.10 1.93
C ALA A 313 -27.92 3.51 1.75
N ASN A 314 -28.17 4.76 1.40
CA ASN A 314 -29.51 5.28 1.09
C ASN A 314 -29.99 4.99 -0.34
N GLY A 315 -29.16 4.29 -1.16
CA GLY A 315 -29.43 3.96 -2.56
C GLY A 315 -29.20 5.11 -3.55
N GLN A 316 -28.65 6.22 -3.11
CA GLN A 316 -28.22 7.32 -3.98
C GLN A 316 -26.76 7.15 -4.38
N TYR A 317 -26.31 7.84 -5.41
CA TYR A 317 -24.92 7.89 -5.81
C TYR A 317 -24.25 9.17 -5.27
N GLY A 318 -23.02 9.06 -4.82
CA GLY A 318 -22.22 10.17 -4.34
C GLY A 318 -20.73 9.94 -4.54
N ASP A 319 -19.95 11.02 -4.47
CA ASP A 319 -18.51 11.00 -4.73
C ASP A 319 -17.68 11.64 -3.60
N LYS A 320 -18.30 12.24 -2.60
CA LYS A 320 -17.60 13.06 -1.62
C LYS A 320 -17.23 12.28 -0.37
N LEU A 321 -15.98 12.43 0.09
CA LEU A 321 -15.53 11.94 1.40
C LEU A 321 -15.47 13.09 2.41
N GLY A 322 -14.80 14.18 2.06
CA GLY A 322 -14.72 15.34 2.95
C GLY A 322 -13.39 16.07 2.92
N THR A 323 -13.24 16.93 3.92
CA THR A 323 -12.02 17.70 4.19
C THR A 323 -11.53 17.35 5.59
N GLU A 324 -10.25 17.12 5.77
CA GLU A 324 -9.65 16.76 7.05
C GLU A 324 -8.48 17.67 7.37
N LEU A 325 -8.40 18.11 8.62
CA LEU A 325 -7.26 18.84 9.17
C LEU A 325 -6.55 17.96 10.19
N ASP A 326 -5.28 17.69 9.94
CA ASP A 326 -4.39 16.97 10.84
C ASP A 326 -3.37 17.91 11.46
N ILE A 327 -3.10 17.75 12.75
CA ILE A 327 -2.07 18.48 13.47
C ILE A 327 -1.23 17.46 14.25
N VAL A 328 0.08 17.53 14.05
CA VAL A 328 1.05 16.70 14.78
C VAL A 328 2.04 17.59 15.50
N VAL A 329 2.18 17.37 16.80
CA VAL A 329 3.19 18.03 17.64
C VAL A 329 4.19 16.97 18.07
N SER A 330 5.42 17.12 17.63
CA SER A 330 6.54 16.22 17.91
C SER A 330 7.55 16.87 18.84
N TYR A 331 7.78 16.29 20.01
CA TYR A 331 8.74 16.78 21.00
C TYR A 331 9.79 15.71 21.29
N ALA A 332 11.05 15.96 20.96
CA ALA A 332 12.17 15.14 21.35
C ALA A 332 12.54 15.44 22.82
N ILE A 333 12.23 14.50 23.71
CA ILE A 333 12.56 14.59 25.14
C ILE A 333 14.05 14.32 25.33
N THR A 334 14.57 13.31 24.63
CA THR A 334 16.00 12.99 24.50
C THR A 334 16.31 12.63 23.05
N GLU A 335 17.55 12.27 22.73
CA GLU A 335 17.93 11.79 21.39
C GLU A 335 17.21 10.48 21.03
N GLU A 336 16.88 9.64 22.02
CA GLU A 336 16.23 8.33 21.83
C GLU A 336 14.73 8.31 22.15
N LEU A 337 14.20 9.39 22.77
CA LEU A 337 12.80 9.44 23.19
C LEU A 337 12.07 10.64 22.60
N LYS A 338 11.08 10.34 21.76
CA LYS A 338 10.20 11.32 21.12
C LYS A 338 8.76 11.10 21.59
N LEU A 339 8.07 12.20 21.87
CA LEU A 339 6.63 12.22 22.11
C LEU A 339 5.95 12.88 20.92
N ASP A 340 4.99 12.18 20.31
CA ASP A 340 4.12 12.71 19.28
C ASP A 340 2.69 12.83 19.81
N LEU A 341 2.09 14.01 19.66
CA LEU A 341 0.69 14.27 19.93
C LEU A 341 0.01 14.55 18.59
N VAL A 342 -1.04 13.79 18.30
CA VAL A 342 -1.78 13.88 17.05
C VAL A 342 -3.22 14.28 17.33
N GLY A 343 -3.74 15.21 16.56
CA GLY A 343 -5.14 15.59 16.55
C GLY A 343 -5.62 15.72 15.11
N ALA A 344 -6.79 15.16 14.81
CA ALA A 344 -7.40 15.22 13.50
C ALA A 344 -8.87 15.62 13.61
N TYR A 345 -9.36 16.32 12.61
CA TYR A 345 -10.76 16.67 12.50
C TYR A 345 -11.24 16.55 11.05
N LEU A 346 -12.23 15.71 10.84
CA LEU A 346 -12.84 15.46 9.54
C LEU A 346 -14.18 16.22 9.44
N TRP A 347 -14.29 17.10 8.46
CA TRP A 347 -15.56 17.59 7.95
C TRP A 347 -16.03 16.63 6.87
N ALA A 348 -16.76 15.59 7.28
CA ALA A 348 -17.36 14.68 6.32
C ALA A 348 -18.41 15.41 5.48
N ASP A 349 -18.39 15.19 4.19
CA ASP A 349 -19.46 15.62 3.33
C ASP A 349 -20.70 14.73 3.53
N ASP A 350 -21.89 15.29 3.25
CA ASP A 350 -23.16 14.53 3.35
C ASP A 350 -23.13 13.35 2.34
N VAL A 351 -23.12 12.14 2.88
CA VAL A 351 -23.10 10.89 2.14
C VAL A 351 -24.48 10.23 2.20
#